data_c0d2ef07b98e6be217f4a358e3555a67
#
_entry.id   c0d2ef07b98e6be217f4a358e3555a67
#
_cell.length_a   1.000
_cell.length_b   1.000
_cell.length_c   1.000
_cell.angle_alpha   90.00
_cell.angle_beta   90.00
_cell.angle_gamma   90.00
#
_symmetry.space_group_name_H-M   'P 1'
#
loop_
_entity.id
_entity.type
_entity.pdbx_description
1 polymer ?
#
loop_
_entity_poly.entity_id
_entity_poly.type
_entity_poly.pdbx_seq_one_letter_code
_entity_poly.pdbx_strand_id
1 'polypeptide(L)'
;MMWLRVEQIEEIEWAGNPHKAVPHDPDVTLHPRASFESWHETVRGRARRWTLEQIEGVGRLRRLLREARASNELRRLNQELERASADKDALLVQKDLLMREVDHRVQNSLQLVSSFLAIQARDAGPGAVADQLREARSRLSAVALVHRRLYSDDQIETIDLSRYIGELIEDMKASLGDEWGRHMSLSLAPVLIPTDRAVNIGLIAAELVINATKYAYPAQDGGPIEIVLEQYRNRLRLIVADQGVGKKGDGEGFGSRMMRAVIQRIDGQVEYLDNDPGLRAVLTAPIEAD
;
A
#
# COMPACT_ATOMS: atom_id res chain seq x y z
N MET A 1 35.84 -30.44 -1.10
CA MET A 1 36.23 -31.48 -2.06
C MET A 1 37.61 -31.89 -1.71
N MET A 2 37.84 -33.16 -1.45
CA MET A 2 39.11 -33.74 -1.07
C MET A 2 39.61 -34.65 -2.21
N TRP A 3 40.87 -34.54 -2.58
CA TRP A 3 41.47 -35.32 -3.65
C TRP A 3 42.52 -36.26 -3.02
N LEU A 4 42.39 -37.56 -3.25
CA LEU A 4 43.23 -38.57 -2.70
C LEU A 4 43.96 -39.29 -3.85
N ARG A 5 45.19 -39.72 -3.59
CA ARG A 5 45.96 -40.60 -4.47
C ARG A 5 46.06 -41.98 -3.87
N VAL A 6 46.07 -42.95 -4.75
CA VAL A 6 46.31 -44.35 -4.37
C VAL A 6 47.76 -44.47 -3.92
N GLU A 7 47.98 -45.24 -2.88
CA GLU A 7 49.30 -45.64 -2.38
C GLU A 7 50.07 -46.34 -3.49
N GLN A 8 51.32 -45.96 -3.62
CA GLN A 8 52.30 -46.66 -4.48
C GLN A 8 53.30 -47.40 -3.60
N ILE A 9 53.30 -48.70 -3.75
CA ILE A 9 54.29 -49.53 -3.08
C ILE A 9 55.62 -49.44 -3.87
N GLU A 10 56.68 -48.93 -3.26
CA GLU A 10 57.97 -48.82 -3.84
C GLU A 10 58.88 -49.90 -3.19
N GLU A 11 59.47 -50.72 -4.03
CA GLU A 11 60.53 -51.63 -3.61
C GLU A 11 61.87 -50.94 -3.87
N ILE A 12 62.62 -50.68 -2.78
CA ILE A 12 63.95 -50.08 -2.86
C ILE A 12 64.95 -51.20 -2.71
N GLU A 13 65.80 -51.35 -3.71
CA GLU A 13 66.85 -52.32 -3.70
C GLU A 13 68.15 -51.69 -3.16
N TRP A 14 68.69 -52.27 -2.09
CA TRP A 14 69.88 -51.80 -1.49
C TRP A 14 71.03 -52.79 -1.76
N ALA A 15 72.26 -52.33 -2.01
CA ALA A 15 73.43 -53.10 -2.07
C ALA A 15 73.87 -53.47 -0.65
N GLY A 16 73.23 -54.49 -0.09
CA GLY A 16 73.42 -54.96 1.28
C GLY A 16 72.39 -54.35 2.27
N ASN A 17 72.06 -55.04 3.37
CA ASN A 17 71.14 -54.64 4.38
C ASN A 17 71.62 -53.40 5.16
N PRO A 18 70.97 -52.20 5.04
CA PRO A 18 71.40 -50.97 5.71
C PRO A 18 71.22 -51.02 7.24
N HIS A 19 70.41 -51.94 7.76
CA HIS A 19 70.07 -52.03 9.17
C HIS A 19 70.91 -53.12 9.88
N LYS A 20 71.84 -53.79 9.18
CA LYS A 20 72.68 -54.76 9.80
C LYS A 20 73.73 -54.06 10.65
N ALA A 21 73.61 -54.18 11.98
CA ALA A 21 74.60 -53.68 12.92
C ALA A 21 75.95 -54.36 12.64
N VAL A 22 76.93 -53.57 12.32
CA VAL A 22 78.35 -54.07 12.25
C VAL A 22 78.83 -54.23 13.69
N PRO A 23 79.15 -55.40 14.16
CA PRO A 23 79.75 -55.57 15.49
C PRO A 23 81.03 -54.73 15.56
N HIS A 24 81.12 -53.89 16.53
CA HIS A 24 82.33 -53.10 16.80
C HIS A 24 83.30 -53.94 17.62
N ASP A 25 84.02 -54.82 16.94
CA ASP A 25 85.09 -55.54 17.51
C ASP A 25 86.44 -54.92 17.02
N PRO A 26 87.28 -54.33 17.89
CA PRO A 26 88.46 -53.58 17.50
C PRO A 26 89.57 -54.43 16.88
N ASP A 27 89.55 -55.78 16.98
CA ASP A 27 90.54 -56.66 16.46
C ASP A 27 90.25 -57.36 15.12
N VAL A 28 89.12 -57.02 14.51
CA VAL A 28 88.73 -57.60 13.21
C VAL A 28 89.27 -56.72 12.08
N THR A 29 90.23 -57.23 11.31
CA THR A 29 90.67 -56.68 10.01
C THR A 29 89.47 -56.51 9.12
N LEU A 30 89.26 -55.30 8.58
CA LEU A 30 88.18 -54.97 7.67
C LEU A 30 88.22 -55.83 6.40
N HIS A 31 87.54 -56.97 6.39
CA HIS A 31 87.28 -57.71 5.16
C HIS A 31 86.27 -57.00 4.31
N PRO A 32 86.43 -56.93 2.97
CA PRO A 32 85.41 -56.45 2.09
C PRO A 32 84.11 -57.17 2.41
N ARG A 33 83.04 -56.47 2.52
CA ARG A 33 81.69 -57.00 2.82
C ARG A 33 81.47 -58.29 2.01
N ALA A 34 81.28 -59.39 2.69
CA ALA A 34 81.20 -60.72 2.11
C ALA A 34 79.90 -61.03 1.38
N SER A 35 78.99 -60.10 1.33
CA SER A 35 77.69 -60.29 0.65
C SER A 35 77.19 -58.97 0.07
N PHE A 36 77.20 -58.91 -1.24
CA PHE A 36 76.47 -57.92 -2.04
C PHE A 36 75.05 -58.43 -2.35
N GLU A 37 74.46 -59.25 -1.49
CA GLU A 37 73.07 -59.67 -1.68
C GLU A 37 72.17 -58.47 -1.66
N SER A 38 71.36 -58.33 -2.73
CA SER A 38 70.37 -57.28 -2.82
C SER A 38 69.33 -57.41 -1.69
N TRP A 39 69.14 -56.36 -0.93
CA TRP A 39 68.14 -56.31 0.10
C TRP A 39 66.99 -55.43 -0.38
N HIS A 40 65.72 -55.96 -0.35
CA HIS A 40 64.53 -55.26 -0.81
C HIS A 40 63.78 -54.73 0.41
N GLU A 41 63.53 -53.42 0.38
CA GLU A 41 62.73 -52.79 1.37
C GLU A 41 61.38 -52.32 0.70
N THR A 42 60.30 -52.85 1.21
CA THR A 42 58.95 -52.41 0.76
C THR A 42 58.50 -51.18 1.53
N VAL A 43 58.50 -50.01 0.90
CA VAL A 43 58.08 -48.79 1.51
C VAL A 43 56.56 -48.57 1.22
N ARG A 44 55.77 -48.55 2.32
CA ARG A 44 54.35 -48.34 2.30
C ARG A 44 53.97 -46.92 2.83
N GLY A 45 52.74 -46.47 2.61
CA GLY A 45 52.22 -45.17 3.11
C GLY A 45 52.71 -44.00 2.29
N ARG A 46 53.27 -44.22 1.11
CA ARG A 46 53.71 -43.15 0.21
C ARG A 46 52.85 -43.11 -1.05
N ALA A 47 52.54 -41.92 -1.53
CA ALA A 47 51.90 -41.72 -2.84
C ALA A 47 52.79 -40.81 -3.69
N ARG A 48 52.72 -41.00 -5.00
CA ARG A 48 53.49 -40.17 -5.94
C ARG A 48 53.10 -38.70 -5.77
N ARG A 49 54.04 -37.79 -5.73
CA ARG A 49 53.77 -36.33 -5.64
C ARG A 49 52.92 -35.87 -6.81
N TRP A 50 52.02 -34.92 -6.53
CA TRP A 50 51.22 -34.27 -7.57
C TRP A 50 52.14 -33.46 -8.49
N THR A 51 51.97 -33.60 -9.83
CA THR A 51 52.67 -32.74 -10.77
C THR A 51 52.01 -31.35 -10.78
N LEU A 52 52.75 -30.32 -11.19
CA LEU A 52 52.24 -28.95 -11.27
C LEU A 52 51.00 -28.87 -12.19
N GLU A 53 51.04 -29.57 -13.32
CA GLU A 53 49.94 -29.65 -14.29
C GLU A 53 48.66 -30.28 -13.68
N GLN A 54 48.80 -31.31 -12.84
CA GLN A 54 47.67 -31.92 -12.14
C GLN A 54 47.09 -30.99 -11.09
N ILE A 55 47.93 -30.26 -10.36
CA ILE A 55 47.47 -29.26 -9.37
C ILE A 55 46.70 -28.12 -10.06
N GLU A 56 47.20 -27.61 -11.18
CA GLU A 56 46.52 -26.60 -12.00
C GLU A 56 45.21 -27.14 -12.57
N GLY A 57 45.17 -28.38 -13.08
CA GLY A 57 43.99 -29.05 -13.58
C GLY A 57 42.90 -29.16 -12.52
N VAL A 58 43.26 -29.57 -11.30
CA VAL A 58 42.34 -29.60 -10.15
C VAL A 58 41.85 -28.21 -9.81
N GLY A 59 42.72 -27.19 -9.87
CA GLY A 59 42.36 -25.79 -9.66
C GLY A 59 41.31 -25.28 -10.68
N ARG A 60 41.51 -25.60 -11.97
CA ARG A 60 40.57 -25.29 -13.05
C ARG A 60 39.23 -26.00 -12.83
N LEU A 61 39.22 -27.29 -12.56
CA LEU A 61 38.02 -28.07 -12.31
C LEU A 61 37.21 -27.52 -11.11
N ARG A 62 37.89 -27.18 -10.02
CA ARG A 62 37.26 -26.58 -8.85
C ARG A 62 36.60 -25.24 -9.17
N ARG A 63 37.21 -24.40 -10.02
CA ARG A 63 36.65 -23.12 -10.47
C ARG A 63 35.40 -23.35 -11.30
N LEU A 64 35.47 -24.20 -12.32
CA LEU A 64 34.34 -24.56 -13.17
C LEU A 64 33.14 -25.10 -12.38
N LEU A 65 33.39 -25.96 -11.39
CA LEU A 65 32.35 -26.49 -10.53
C LEU A 65 31.70 -25.42 -9.64
N ARG A 66 32.48 -24.44 -9.17
CA ARG A 66 31.93 -23.29 -8.42
C ARG A 66 31.07 -22.40 -9.32
N GLU A 67 31.54 -22.06 -10.50
CA GLU A 67 30.81 -21.26 -11.50
C GLU A 67 29.52 -21.94 -11.94
N ALA A 68 29.56 -23.24 -12.20
CA ALA A 68 28.37 -24.02 -12.55
C ALA A 68 27.35 -24.04 -11.41
N ARG A 69 27.78 -24.22 -10.15
CA ARG A 69 26.89 -24.16 -8.99
C ARG A 69 26.28 -22.78 -8.81
N ALA A 70 27.08 -21.73 -8.88
CA ALA A 70 26.60 -20.35 -8.78
C ALA A 70 25.59 -20.01 -9.89
N SER A 71 25.87 -20.42 -11.13
CA SER A 71 24.95 -20.25 -12.26
C SER A 71 23.62 -21.00 -12.07
N ASN A 72 23.67 -22.24 -11.59
CA ASN A 72 22.44 -23.01 -11.31
C ASN A 72 21.61 -22.40 -10.18
N GLU A 73 22.26 -21.93 -9.11
CA GLU A 73 21.57 -21.26 -8.00
C GLU A 73 20.93 -19.96 -8.46
N LEU A 74 21.63 -19.16 -9.27
CA LEU A 74 21.10 -17.93 -9.84
C LEU A 74 19.86 -18.20 -10.74
N ARG A 75 19.93 -19.24 -11.57
CA ARG A 75 18.79 -19.66 -12.41
C ARG A 75 17.58 -20.07 -11.57
N ARG A 76 17.83 -20.82 -10.51
CA ARG A 76 16.78 -21.25 -9.58
C ARG A 76 16.12 -20.04 -8.90
N LEU A 77 16.91 -19.10 -8.37
CA LEU A 77 16.39 -17.90 -7.73
C LEU A 77 15.62 -17.01 -8.71
N ASN A 78 16.09 -16.86 -9.95
CA ASN A 78 15.35 -16.14 -10.98
C ASN A 78 14.00 -16.79 -11.28
N GLN A 79 13.94 -18.11 -11.41
CA GLN A 79 12.67 -18.82 -11.62
C GLN A 79 11.70 -18.66 -10.43
N GLU A 80 12.21 -18.71 -9.20
CA GLU A 80 11.40 -18.48 -7.99
C GLU A 80 10.88 -17.04 -7.97
N LEU A 81 11.71 -16.06 -8.33
CA LEU A 81 11.32 -14.65 -8.42
C LEU A 81 10.26 -14.40 -9.50
N GLU A 82 10.42 -14.97 -10.68
CA GLU A 82 9.44 -14.88 -11.79
C GLU A 82 8.09 -15.45 -11.37
N ARG A 83 8.07 -16.61 -10.70
CA ARG A 83 6.84 -17.22 -10.18
C ARG A 83 6.18 -16.33 -9.13
N ALA A 84 6.94 -15.86 -8.14
CA ALA A 84 6.42 -14.98 -7.10
C ALA A 84 5.87 -13.66 -7.67
N SER A 85 6.50 -13.12 -8.71
CA SER A 85 6.01 -11.93 -9.43
C SER A 85 4.69 -12.21 -10.14
N ALA A 86 4.60 -13.32 -10.88
CA ALA A 86 3.36 -13.72 -11.57
C ALA A 86 2.21 -13.98 -10.60
N ASP A 87 2.48 -14.65 -9.47
CA ASP A 87 1.47 -14.88 -8.42
C ASP A 87 1.00 -13.56 -7.80
N LYS A 88 1.92 -12.63 -7.53
CA LYS A 88 1.57 -11.29 -7.06
C LYS A 88 0.67 -10.55 -8.04
N ASP A 89 1.00 -10.56 -9.33
CA ASP A 89 0.22 -9.87 -10.36
C ASP A 89 -1.19 -10.48 -10.47
N ALA A 90 -1.32 -11.81 -10.40
CA ALA A 90 -2.60 -12.49 -10.36
C ALA A 90 -3.45 -12.09 -9.14
N LEU A 91 -2.81 -11.99 -7.95
CA LEU A 91 -3.50 -11.54 -6.73
C LEU A 91 -3.95 -10.08 -6.81
N LEU A 92 -3.16 -9.19 -7.45
CA LEU A 92 -3.56 -7.80 -7.67
C LEU A 92 -4.80 -7.72 -8.57
N VAL A 93 -4.83 -8.44 -9.69
CA VAL A 93 -6.00 -8.52 -10.57
C VAL A 93 -7.22 -9.05 -9.82
N GLN A 94 -7.06 -10.11 -9.04
CA GLN A 94 -8.15 -10.66 -8.23
C GLN A 94 -8.65 -9.67 -7.18
N LYS A 95 -7.74 -8.97 -6.50
CA LYS A 95 -8.10 -7.90 -5.55
C LYS A 95 -8.94 -6.82 -6.23
N ASP A 96 -8.53 -6.36 -7.41
CA ASP A 96 -9.24 -5.30 -8.14
C ASP A 96 -10.64 -5.73 -8.56
N LEU A 97 -10.79 -6.98 -9.01
CA LEU A 97 -12.12 -7.53 -9.32
C LEU A 97 -13.03 -7.58 -8.08
N LEU A 98 -12.48 -8.03 -6.93
CA LEU A 98 -13.23 -8.08 -5.67
C LEU A 98 -13.60 -6.67 -5.18
N MET A 99 -12.72 -5.68 -5.30
CA MET A 99 -13.02 -4.30 -4.93
C MET A 99 -14.18 -3.74 -5.76
N ARG A 100 -14.16 -3.93 -7.08
CA ARG A 100 -15.29 -3.53 -7.96
C ARG A 100 -16.60 -4.19 -7.56
N GLU A 101 -16.59 -5.48 -7.25
CA GLU A 101 -17.79 -6.19 -6.79
C GLU A 101 -18.31 -5.63 -5.46
N VAL A 102 -17.40 -5.32 -4.52
CA VAL A 102 -17.76 -4.66 -3.24
C VAL A 102 -18.39 -3.31 -3.50
N ASP A 103 -17.81 -2.49 -4.38
CA ASP A 103 -18.34 -1.16 -4.74
C ASP A 103 -19.74 -1.25 -5.33
N HIS A 104 -19.95 -2.16 -6.29
CA HIS A 104 -21.27 -2.40 -6.85
C HIS A 104 -22.29 -2.83 -5.78
N ARG A 105 -21.89 -3.70 -4.84
CA ARG A 105 -22.79 -4.12 -3.75
C ARG A 105 -23.10 -3.00 -2.79
N VAL A 106 -22.13 -2.14 -2.44
CA VAL A 106 -22.35 -0.98 -1.59
C VAL A 106 -23.31 0.00 -2.27
N GLN A 107 -23.09 0.31 -3.55
CA GLN A 107 -23.99 1.18 -4.33
C GLN A 107 -25.42 0.62 -4.37
N ASN A 108 -25.59 -0.66 -4.66
CA ASN A 108 -26.90 -1.32 -4.67
C ASN A 108 -27.57 -1.26 -3.29
N SER A 109 -26.82 -1.50 -2.22
CA SER A 109 -27.34 -1.43 -0.86
C SER A 109 -27.80 -0.02 -0.48
N LEU A 110 -26.99 1.01 -0.81
CA LEU A 110 -27.35 2.41 -0.59
C LEU A 110 -28.60 2.81 -1.38
N GLN A 111 -28.75 2.34 -2.62
CA GLN A 111 -29.92 2.57 -3.45
C GLN A 111 -31.19 1.90 -2.88
N LEU A 112 -31.07 0.66 -2.40
CA LEU A 112 -32.18 -0.05 -1.75
C LEU A 112 -32.64 0.67 -0.49
N VAL A 113 -31.70 1.08 0.38
CA VAL A 113 -32.03 1.83 1.61
C VAL A 113 -32.66 3.18 1.28
N SER A 114 -32.16 3.90 0.26
CA SER A 114 -32.74 5.17 -0.21
C SER A 114 -34.15 4.97 -0.69
N SER A 115 -34.44 3.92 -1.47
CA SER A 115 -35.76 3.58 -1.96
C SER A 115 -36.72 3.22 -0.82
N PHE A 116 -36.23 2.45 0.18
CA PHE A 116 -36.98 2.09 1.36
C PHE A 116 -37.37 3.34 2.18
N LEU A 117 -36.46 4.28 2.41
CA LEU A 117 -36.70 5.53 3.10
C LEU A 117 -37.73 6.38 2.33
N ALA A 118 -37.69 6.38 0.99
CA ALA A 118 -38.68 7.09 0.16
C ALA A 118 -40.11 6.54 0.30
N ILE A 119 -40.25 5.20 0.36
CA ILE A 119 -41.54 4.53 0.57
C ILE A 119 -42.04 4.85 1.98
N GLN A 120 -41.22 4.71 3.02
CA GLN A 120 -41.62 5.01 4.39
C GLN A 120 -42.01 6.48 4.59
N ALA A 121 -41.32 7.42 3.92
CA ALA A 121 -41.67 8.84 3.98
C ALA A 121 -43.02 9.12 3.30
N ARG A 122 -43.40 8.38 2.25
CA ARG A 122 -44.68 8.46 1.59
C ARG A 122 -45.80 7.87 2.45
N ASP A 123 -45.57 6.72 3.06
CA ASP A 123 -46.53 6.00 3.90
C ASP A 123 -46.83 6.77 5.20
N ALA A 124 -45.83 7.47 5.75
CA ALA A 124 -45.98 8.30 6.95
C ALA A 124 -46.90 9.54 6.71
N GLY A 125 -47.17 9.89 5.46
CA GLY A 125 -47.93 11.11 5.14
C GLY A 125 -47.20 12.41 5.50
N PRO A 126 -47.84 13.58 5.28
CA PRO A 126 -47.19 14.84 5.61
C PRO A 126 -47.02 15.03 7.11
N GLY A 127 -45.80 15.38 7.58
CA GLY A 127 -45.50 15.60 8.98
C GLY A 127 -44.06 15.38 9.34
N ALA A 128 -43.71 15.60 10.61
CA ALA A 128 -42.33 15.55 11.12
C ALA A 128 -41.61 14.23 10.82
N VAL A 129 -42.29 13.08 10.83
CA VAL A 129 -41.70 11.79 10.52
C VAL A 129 -41.30 11.71 9.06
N ALA A 130 -42.16 12.14 8.15
CA ALA A 130 -41.85 12.17 6.70
C ALA A 130 -40.67 13.12 6.41
N ASP A 131 -40.59 14.24 7.13
CA ASP A 131 -39.49 15.20 6.98
C ASP A 131 -38.16 14.61 7.44
N GLN A 132 -38.17 13.92 8.58
CA GLN A 132 -36.97 13.20 9.08
C GLN A 132 -36.52 12.09 8.14
N LEU A 133 -37.44 11.31 7.56
CA LEU A 133 -37.12 10.27 6.60
C LEU A 133 -36.56 10.82 5.28
N ARG A 134 -37.13 11.96 4.80
CA ARG A 134 -36.60 12.68 3.63
C ARG A 134 -35.17 13.20 3.90
N GLU A 135 -34.93 13.72 5.10
CA GLU A 135 -33.62 14.15 5.52
C GLU A 135 -32.61 13.00 5.57
N ALA A 136 -32.96 11.86 6.19
CA ALA A 136 -32.12 10.68 6.21
C ALA A 136 -31.79 10.19 4.79
N ARG A 137 -32.80 10.23 3.87
CA ARG A 137 -32.58 9.86 2.47
C ARG A 137 -31.64 10.84 1.75
N SER A 138 -31.76 12.14 1.96
CA SER A 138 -30.88 13.16 1.36
C SER A 138 -29.42 12.92 1.78
N ARG A 139 -29.17 12.66 3.07
CA ARG A 139 -27.85 12.34 3.60
C ARG A 139 -27.29 11.04 3.02
N LEU A 140 -28.13 10.00 2.93
CA LEU A 140 -27.74 8.74 2.32
C LEU A 140 -27.35 8.92 0.84
N SER A 141 -28.08 9.76 0.11
CA SER A 141 -27.79 10.10 -1.28
C SER A 141 -26.46 10.84 -1.43
N ALA A 142 -26.14 11.76 -0.51
CA ALA A 142 -24.83 12.42 -0.46
C ALA A 142 -23.69 11.41 -0.22
N VAL A 143 -23.86 10.47 0.74
CA VAL A 143 -22.87 9.40 0.98
C VAL A 143 -22.71 8.50 -0.25
N ALA A 144 -23.82 8.12 -0.90
CA ALA A 144 -23.78 7.27 -2.10
C ALA A 144 -23.07 7.96 -3.27
N LEU A 145 -23.26 9.26 -3.41
CA LEU A 145 -22.61 10.07 -4.43
C LEU A 145 -21.09 10.16 -4.21
N VAL A 146 -20.72 10.45 -2.96
CA VAL A 146 -19.31 10.45 -2.51
C VAL A 146 -18.65 9.09 -2.80
N HIS A 147 -19.30 8.00 -2.40
CA HIS A 147 -18.81 6.65 -2.62
C HIS A 147 -18.62 6.34 -4.11
N ARG A 148 -19.60 6.66 -4.95
CA ARG A 148 -19.56 6.42 -6.40
C ARG A 148 -18.37 7.10 -7.07
N ARG A 149 -18.09 8.36 -6.70
CA ARG A 149 -17.05 9.18 -7.34
C ARG A 149 -15.63 8.74 -6.99
N LEU A 150 -15.43 8.21 -5.80
CA LEU A 150 -14.10 7.94 -5.28
C LEU A 150 -13.62 6.51 -5.54
N TYR A 151 -14.56 5.57 -5.65
CA TYR A 151 -14.21 4.16 -5.90
C TYR A 151 -14.35 3.74 -7.36
N SER A 152 -14.73 4.69 -8.26
CA SER A 152 -14.78 4.41 -9.71
C SER A 152 -13.40 4.42 -10.38
N ASP A 153 -12.37 4.98 -9.76
CA ASP A 153 -11.01 5.11 -10.31
C ASP A 153 -9.98 4.41 -9.38
N ASP A 154 -9.63 3.19 -9.72
CA ASP A 154 -9.00 2.15 -8.90
C ASP A 154 -7.53 2.41 -8.44
N GLN A 155 -6.93 3.61 -8.67
CA GLN A 155 -5.50 3.84 -8.38
C GLN A 155 -5.11 5.27 -7.95
N ILE A 156 -6.05 6.15 -7.63
CA ILE A 156 -5.67 7.53 -7.32
C ILE A 156 -5.52 7.69 -5.81
N GLU A 157 -4.27 7.65 -5.32
CA GLU A 157 -3.94 7.95 -3.91
C GLU A 157 -4.30 9.40 -3.54
N THR A 158 -4.22 10.33 -4.51
CA THR A 158 -4.52 11.75 -4.35
C THR A 158 -5.44 12.26 -5.45
N ILE A 159 -6.44 13.06 -5.09
CA ILE A 159 -7.38 13.67 -6.04
C ILE A 159 -7.37 15.20 -5.95
N ASP A 160 -7.81 15.86 -7.02
CA ASP A 160 -8.09 17.29 -6.99
C ASP A 160 -9.45 17.54 -6.31
N LEU A 161 -9.39 18.07 -5.09
CA LEU A 161 -10.56 18.36 -4.27
C LEU A 161 -11.46 19.41 -4.92
N SER A 162 -10.91 20.36 -5.69
CA SER A 162 -11.71 21.40 -6.37
C SER A 162 -12.64 20.77 -7.40
N ARG A 163 -12.12 19.87 -8.21
CA ARG A 163 -12.91 19.13 -9.19
C ARG A 163 -13.96 18.26 -8.51
N TYR A 164 -13.56 17.53 -7.48
CA TYR A 164 -14.45 16.65 -6.73
C TYR A 164 -15.62 17.40 -6.08
N ILE A 165 -15.35 18.51 -5.35
CA ILE A 165 -16.41 19.35 -4.75
C ILE A 165 -17.28 19.99 -5.82
N GLY A 166 -16.68 20.46 -6.93
CA GLY A 166 -17.45 21.01 -8.05
C GLY A 166 -18.48 20.02 -8.60
N GLU A 167 -18.05 18.79 -8.89
CA GLU A 167 -18.92 17.73 -9.38
C GLU A 167 -19.99 17.33 -8.35
N LEU A 168 -19.63 17.25 -7.06
CA LEU A 168 -20.55 16.97 -5.97
C LEU A 168 -21.67 18.02 -5.89
N ILE A 169 -21.31 19.29 -5.94
CA ILE A 169 -22.30 20.39 -5.88
C ILE A 169 -23.21 20.43 -7.12
N GLU A 170 -22.67 20.17 -8.32
CA GLU A 170 -23.48 20.06 -9.54
C GLU A 170 -24.50 18.93 -9.45
N ASP A 171 -24.14 17.78 -8.94
CA ASP A 171 -25.07 16.66 -8.71
C ASP A 171 -26.13 17.04 -7.63
N MET A 172 -25.72 17.77 -6.58
CA MET A 172 -26.66 18.29 -5.58
C MET A 172 -27.63 19.31 -6.18
N LYS A 173 -27.20 20.25 -7.04
CA LYS A 173 -28.04 21.19 -7.76
C LYS A 173 -29.12 20.46 -8.56
N ALA A 174 -28.73 19.42 -9.32
CA ALA A 174 -29.66 18.58 -10.09
C ALA A 174 -30.73 17.89 -9.20
N SER A 175 -30.36 17.51 -7.98
CA SER A 175 -31.24 16.85 -7.01
C SER A 175 -32.17 17.82 -6.26
N LEU A 176 -31.72 19.05 -6.01
CA LEU A 176 -32.48 20.08 -5.28
C LEU A 176 -33.46 20.88 -6.15
N GLY A 177 -33.29 20.81 -7.48
CA GLY A 177 -34.10 21.48 -8.47
C GLY A 177 -33.51 22.80 -8.99
N ASP A 178 -34.04 23.25 -10.13
CA ASP A 178 -33.50 24.40 -10.90
C ASP A 178 -33.43 25.72 -10.12
N GLU A 179 -34.31 25.90 -9.13
CA GLU A 179 -34.33 27.09 -8.28
C GLU A 179 -33.07 27.20 -7.43
N TRP A 180 -32.69 26.14 -6.75
CA TRP A 180 -31.44 26.09 -5.96
C TRP A 180 -30.21 26.13 -6.84
N GLY A 181 -30.24 25.49 -8.02
CA GLY A 181 -29.11 25.46 -8.96
C GLY A 181 -28.61 26.84 -9.36
N ARG A 182 -29.52 27.82 -9.51
CA ARG A 182 -29.21 29.20 -9.91
C ARG A 182 -28.63 30.06 -8.79
N HIS A 183 -28.83 29.67 -7.53
CA HIS A 183 -28.40 30.43 -6.36
C HIS A 183 -27.10 29.96 -5.75
N MET A 184 -26.52 28.84 -6.24
CA MET A 184 -25.23 28.32 -5.74
C MET A 184 -24.08 28.78 -6.63
N SER A 185 -23.12 29.49 -6.04
CA SER A 185 -21.88 29.93 -6.67
C SER A 185 -20.68 29.16 -6.13
N LEU A 186 -19.72 28.86 -7.00
CA LEU A 186 -18.51 28.09 -6.68
C LEU A 186 -17.25 28.92 -6.97
N SER A 187 -16.32 28.97 -6.01
CA SER A 187 -14.99 29.52 -6.18
C SER A 187 -13.99 28.54 -5.58
N LEU A 188 -13.47 27.64 -6.41
CA LEU A 188 -12.71 26.47 -5.97
C LEU A 188 -11.25 26.54 -6.45
N ALA A 189 -10.32 26.77 -5.54
CA ALA A 189 -8.89 26.66 -5.83
C ALA A 189 -8.47 25.18 -5.93
N PRO A 190 -7.55 24.80 -6.85
CA PRO A 190 -7.02 23.45 -6.95
C PRO A 190 -6.31 23.04 -5.65
N VAL A 191 -6.69 21.89 -5.07
CA VAL A 191 -6.08 21.33 -3.88
C VAL A 191 -5.95 19.82 -4.06
N LEU A 192 -4.72 19.32 -4.12
CA LEU A 192 -4.45 17.89 -4.14
C LEU A 192 -4.50 17.32 -2.72
N ILE A 193 -5.28 16.26 -2.50
CA ILE A 193 -5.53 15.68 -1.18
C ILE A 193 -5.69 14.16 -1.29
N PRO A 194 -5.30 13.38 -0.27
CA PRO A 194 -5.60 11.95 -0.22
C PRO A 194 -7.10 11.66 -0.38
N THR A 195 -7.41 10.60 -1.12
CA THR A 195 -8.79 10.23 -1.49
C THR A 195 -9.70 10.03 -0.27
N ASP A 196 -9.20 9.38 0.78
CA ASP A 196 -9.95 9.14 2.02
C ASP A 196 -10.32 10.45 2.76
N ARG A 197 -9.45 11.46 2.70
CA ARG A 197 -9.73 12.79 3.28
C ARG A 197 -10.72 13.56 2.44
N ALA A 198 -10.63 13.45 1.10
CA ALA A 198 -11.59 14.08 0.19
C ALA A 198 -13.03 13.59 0.42
N VAL A 199 -13.19 12.26 0.68
CA VAL A 199 -14.50 11.68 1.08
C VAL A 199 -15.10 12.43 2.27
N ASN A 200 -14.31 12.56 3.32
CA ASN A 200 -14.77 13.18 4.56
C ASN A 200 -15.10 14.67 4.36
N ILE A 201 -14.29 15.40 3.57
CA ILE A 201 -14.56 16.81 3.25
C ILE A 201 -15.78 16.96 2.37
N GLY A 202 -15.98 16.09 1.37
CA GLY A 202 -17.18 16.08 0.55
C GLY A 202 -18.46 15.84 1.36
N LEU A 203 -18.40 14.94 2.34
CA LEU A 203 -19.52 14.69 3.24
C LEU A 203 -19.84 15.93 4.09
N ILE A 204 -18.82 16.62 4.61
CA ILE A 204 -18.99 17.86 5.36
C ILE A 204 -19.56 18.95 4.44
N ALA A 205 -19.04 19.09 3.21
CA ALA A 205 -19.56 20.06 2.24
C ALA A 205 -21.05 19.83 1.95
N ALA A 206 -21.42 18.58 1.68
CA ALA A 206 -22.82 18.22 1.43
C ALA A 206 -23.74 18.57 2.61
N GLU A 207 -23.33 18.23 3.84
CA GLU A 207 -24.09 18.57 5.05
C GLU A 207 -24.23 20.08 5.25
N LEU A 208 -23.17 20.86 5.02
CA LEU A 208 -23.21 22.32 5.13
C LEU A 208 -24.16 22.93 4.10
N VAL A 209 -24.14 22.46 2.85
CA VAL A 209 -25.04 22.90 1.79
C VAL A 209 -26.50 22.52 2.10
N ILE A 210 -26.74 21.26 2.53
CA ILE A 210 -28.09 20.81 2.95
C ILE A 210 -28.62 21.69 4.11
N ASN A 211 -27.77 22.02 5.06
CA ASN A 211 -28.14 22.89 6.19
C ASN A 211 -28.49 24.30 5.69
N ALA A 212 -27.72 24.87 4.77
CA ALA A 212 -28.04 26.18 4.18
C ALA A 212 -29.37 26.17 3.43
N THR A 213 -29.61 25.15 2.58
CA THR A 213 -30.89 25.04 1.84
C THR A 213 -32.10 24.87 2.75
N LYS A 214 -31.94 24.23 3.92
CA LYS A 214 -33.05 23.97 4.85
C LYS A 214 -33.37 25.13 5.79
N TYR A 215 -32.32 25.77 6.29
CA TYR A 215 -32.44 26.65 7.46
C TYR A 215 -32.25 28.13 7.13
N ALA A 216 -31.51 28.44 6.05
CA ALA A 216 -31.21 29.83 5.74
C ALA A 216 -32.43 30.58 5.19
N TYR A 217 -33.32 29.92 4.40
CA TYR A 217 -34.40 30.57 3.66
C TYR A 217 -35.75 29.94 3.93
N PRO A 218 -36.27 30.00 5.17
CA PRO A 218 -37.50 29.29 5.55
C PRO A 218 -38.78 29.82 4.89
N ALA A 219 -38.77 31.04 4.34
CA ALA A 219 -39.90 31.69 3.71
C ALA A 219 -39.72 31.91 2.19
N GLN A 220 -38.67 31.38 1.59
CA GLN A 220 -38.33 31.58 0.18
C GLN A 220 -37.99 30.26 -0.48
N ASP A 221 -38.23 30.13 -1.77
CA ASP A 221 -37.94 28.94 -2.57
C ASP A 221 -36.45 28.87 -3.00
N GLY A 222 -35.57 29.59 -2.32
CA GLY A 222 -34.15 29.61 -2.55
C GLY A 222 -33.50 30.95 -2.22
N GLY A 223 -32.17 30.93 -2.11
CA GLY A 223 -31.36 32.12 -1.90
C GLY A 223 -29.86 31.85 -2.11
N PRO A 224 -29.01 32.90 -2.13
CA PRO A 224 -27.59 32.77 -2.44
C PRO A 224 -26.88 31.87 -1.47
N ILE A 225 -26.14 30.89 -1.99
CA ILE A 225 -25.21 30.04 -1.27
C ILE A 225 -23.86 30.07 -2.00
N GLU A 226 -22.84 30.53 -1.33
CA GLU A 226 -21.47 30.59 -1.85
C GLU A 226 -20.65 29.45 -1.27
N ILE A 227 -19.96 28.70 -2.13
CA ILE A 227 -19.05 27.62 -1.75
C ILE A 227 -17.66 28.01 -2.23
N VAL A 228 -16.72 28.15 -1.28
CA VAL A 228 -15.35 28.55 -1.58
C VAL A 228 -14.37 27.52 -1.04
N LEU A 229 -13.42 27.10 -1.87
CA LEU A 229 -12.31 26.25 -1.48
C LEU A 229 -11.00 27.01 -1.68
N GLU A 230 -10.22 27.11 -0.62
CA GLU A 230 -8.94 27.80 -0.60
C GLU A 230 -7.84 26.88 -0.04
N GLN A 231 -6.62 27.07 -0.52
CA GLN A 231 -5.43 26.46 0.08
C GLN A 231 -4.54 27.54 0.68
N TYR A 232 -4.14 27.33 1.92
CA TYR A 232 -3.15 28.17 2.57
C TYR A 232 -2.07 27.30 3.21
N ARG A 233 -0.87 27.30 2.62
CA ARG A 233 0.24 26.39 3.00
C ARG A 233 -0.19 24.93 2.94
N ASN A 234 -0.07 24.20 4.06
CA ASN A 234 -0.47 22.78 4.20
C ASN A 234 -1.89 22.62 4.79
N ARG A 235 -2.74 23.62 4.70
CA ARG A 235 -4.13 23.58 5.16
C ARG A 235 -5.07 24.00 4.05
N LEU A 236 -6.24 23.38 4.03
CA LEU A 236 -7.36 23.83 3.21
C LEU A 236 -8.39 24.55 4.07
N ARG A 237 -9.18 25.40 3.42
CA ARG A 237 -10.37 26.03 3.97
C ARG A 237 -11.52 25.81 2.99
N LEU A 238 -12.59 25.16 3.48
CA LEU A 238 -13.85 25.06 2.76
C LEU A 238 -14.85 25.96 3.47
N ILE A 239 -15.41 26.90 2.73
CA ILE A 239 -16.37 27.89 3.23
C ILE A 239 -17.72 27.62 2.54
N VAL A 240 -18.78 27.53 3.33
CA VAL A 240 -20.14 27.55 2.82
C VAL A 240 -20.84 28.72 3.52
N ALA A 241 -21.27 29.71 2.72
CA ALA A 241 -21.86 30.94 3.23
C ALA A 241 -23.27 31.15 2.60
N ASP A 242 -24.23 31.49 3.42
CA ASP A 242 -25.57 31.89 2.99
C ASP A 242 -25.84 33.35 3.38
N GLN A 243 -26.88 33.95 2.77
CA GLN A 243 -27.41 35.29 3.08
C GLN A 243 -28.80 35.21 3.71
N GLY A 244 -29.07 34.12 4.42
CA GLY A 244 -30.38 33.84 5.01
C GLY A 244 -30.57 34.44 6.39
N VAL A 245 -31.42 33.78 7.20
CA VAL A 245 -31.82 34.27 8.54
C VAL A 245 -30.72 34.06 9.62
N GLY A 246 -29.56 33.46 9.26
CA GLY A 246 -28.51 33.13 10.21
C GLY A 246 -28.87 31.97 11.16
N LYS A 247 -27.96 31.67 12.08
CA LYS A 247 -28.11 30.56 13.05
C LYS A 247 -29.08 30.97 14.16
N LYS A 248 -30.22 30.31 14.24
CA LYS A 248 -31.21 30.46 15.35
C LYS A 248 -31.12 29.26 16.30
N GLY A 249 -30.47 29.45 17.46
CA GLY A 249 -30.42 28.48 18.56
C GLY A 249 -29.29 27.46 18.51
N ASP A 250 -29.07 26.78 19.65
CA ASP A 250 -28.01 25.78 19.88
C ASP A 250 -28.47 24.31 19.67
N GLY A 251 -29.53 24.09 18.88
CA GLY A 251 -30.07 22.75 18.66
C GLY A 251 -29.07 21.83 17.98
N GLU A 252 -28.54 20.86 18.70
CA GLU A 252 -27.73 19.78 18.14
C GLU A 252 -28.63 18.73 17.47
N GLY A 253 -28.73 18.78 16.14
CA GLY A 253 -29.38 17.73 15.33
C GLY A 253 -28.46 16.52 15.14
N PHE A 254 -29.01 15.45 14.56
CA PHE A 254 -28.25 14.25 14.19
C PHE A 254 -27.07 14.57 13.25
N GLY A 255 -27.26 15.50 12.30
CA GLY A 255 -26.21 15.95 11.36
C GLY A 255 -25.01 16.57 12.05
N SER A 256 -25.22 17.36 13.10
CA SER A 256 -24.15 17.99 13.87
C SER A 256 -23.28 16.96 14.60
N ARG A 257 -23.85 15.86 15.10
CA ARG A 257 -23.10 14.77 15.75
C ARG A 257 -22.25 13.98 14.76
N MET A 258 -22.82 13.62 13.61
CA MET A 258 -22.12 12.92 12.53
C MET A 258 -20.98 13.78 12.00
N MET A 259 -21.25 15.05 11.68
CA MET A 259 -20.28 16.01 11.18
C MET A 259 -19.10 16.18 12.15
N ARG A 260 -19.35 16.22 13.46
CA ARG A 260 -18.30 16.31 14.49
C ARG A 260 -17.36 15.11 14.45
N ALA A 261 -17.89 13.88 14.29
CA ALA A 261 -17.08 12.66 14.18
C ALA A 261 -16.22 12.67 12.91
N VAL A 262 -16.78 13.15 11.78
CA VAL A 262 -16.04 13.25 10.51
C VAL A 262 -14.96 14.33 10.57
N ILE A 263 -15.23 15.47 11.19
CA ILE A 263 -14.27 16.56 11.39
C ILE A 263 -13.09 16.08 12.23
N GLN A 264 -13.32 15.34 13.31
CA GLN A 264 -12.25 14.77 14.12
C GLN A 264 -11.37 13.81 13.33
N ARG A 265 -11.94 13.04 12.42
CA ARG A 265 -11.19 12.07 11.60
C ARG A 265 -10.22 12.72 10.61
N ILE A 266 -10.46 13.96 10.24
CA ILE A 266 -9.59 14.75 9.34
C ILE A 266 -8.74 15.78 10.07
N ASP A 267 -8.66 15.74 11.39
CA ASP A 267 -7.97 16.74 12.24
C ASP A 267 -8.40 18.17 11.88
N GLY A 268 -9.70 18.32 11.55
CA GLY A 268 -10.30 19.56 11.12
C GLY A 268 -10.95 20.33 12.26
N GLN A 269 -11.34 21.54 11.94
CA GLN A 269 -12.15 22.43 12.80
C GLN A 269 -13.20 23.12 11.95
N VAL A 270 -14.40 23.27 12.49
CA VAL A 270 -15.49 24.07 11.85
C VAL A 270 -15.85 25.23 12.76
N GLU A 271 -15.82 26.41 12.17
CA GLU A 271 -16.25 27.66 12.80
C GLU A 271 -17.50 28.15 12.11
N TYR A 272 -18.45 28.69 12.90
CA TYR A 272 -19.66 29.31 12.41
C TYR A 272 -19.60 30.80 12.73
N LEU A 273 -19.58 31.61 11.67
CA LEU A 273 -19.44 33.05 11.73
C LEU A 273 -20.73 33.73 11.21
N ASP A 274 -21.02 34.91 11.70
CA ASP A 274 -22.09 35.77 11.13
C ASP A 274 -21.67 36.25 9.73
N ASN A 275 -22.61 36.25 8.77
CA ASN A 275 -22.37 36.68 7.39
C ASN A 275 -23.10 38.02 7.03
N ASP A 276 -23.83 38.60 7.95
CA ASP A 276 -24.53 39.90 7.93
C ASP A 276 -25.21 40.27 6.56
N PRO A 277 -26.36 39.69 6.16
CA PRO A 277 -27.09 38.64 6.87
C PRO A 277 -26.62 37.25 6.50
N GLY A 278 -26.93 36.26 7.35
CA GLY A 278 -26.73 34.83 7.07
C GLY A 278 -25.71 34.16 7.96
N LEU A 279 -25.29 32.99 7.52
CA LEU A 279 -24.30 32.15 8.22
C LEU A 279 -23.13 31.82 7.30
N ARG A 280 -21.91 31.89 7.85
CA ARG A 280 -20.68 31.44 7.20
C ARG A 280 -20.08 30.29 8.00
N ALA A 281 -20.13 29.08 7.45
CA ALA A 281 -19.47 27.91 8.01
C ALA A 281 -18.09 27.74 7.37
N VAL A 282 -17.04 27.66 8.16
CA VAL A 282 -15.65 27.57 7.71
C VAL A 282 -15.03 26.28 8.26
N LEU A 283 -14.83 25.29 7.41
CA LEU A 283 -14.02 24.12 7.71
C LEU A 283 -12.57 24.42 7.42
N THR A 284 -11.68 24.15 8.37
CA THR A 284 -10.24 24.20 8.19
C THR A 284 -9.65 22.83 8.54
N ALA A 285 -8.85 22.23 7.63
CA ALA A 285 -8.21 20.93 7.85
C ALA A 285 -6.82 20.91 7.24
N PRO A 286 -5.87 20.09 7.75
CA PRO A 286 -4.61 19.83 7.07
C PRO A 286 -4.85 19.06 5.77
N ILE A 287 -3.98 19.26 4.75
CA ILE A 287 -4.06 18.57 3.46
C ILE A 287 -3.55 17.12 3.62
N GLU A 288 -2.48 16.92 4.35
CA GLU A 288 -1.90 15.62 4.69
C GLU A 288 -2.16 15.29 6.17
N ALA A 289 -2.21 14.01 6.51
CA ALA A 289 -2.19 13.58 7.90
C ALA A 289 -0.76 13.75 8.47
N ASP A 290 -0.65 14.26 9.69
CA ASP A 290 0.62 14.31 10.41
C ASP A 290 1.14 12.90 10.74
#